data_fe0521330171d3ea4a4a79ec897449e3
#
_entry.id   fe0521330171d3ea4a4a79ec897449e3
#
_cell.length_a   1.000
_cell.length_b   1.000
_cell.length_c   1.000
_cell.angle_alpha   90.00
_cell.angle_beta   90.00
_cell.angle_gamma   90.00
#
_symmetry.space_group_name_H-M   'P 1'
#
loop_
_entity.id
_entity.type
_entity.pdbx_description
1 polymer ?
#
loop_
_entity_poly.entity_id
_entity_poly.type
_entity_poly.pdbx_seq_one_letter_code
_entity_poly.pdbx_strand_id
1 'polypeptide(L)'
;MPIIDVQVHPFDRNHPGRPWASPSHGLDSATGEEMVAAMNSVGVDGAIMVSSFSAYEYDPSYALEVYNTYPDKFRVVTPVDATDPAIDDVVAKWAARQGARGIRIRMRNGLPMDADHPGLNRAFAAAAKHGLPVNLLCWGILDKGLPHIQIGRAHV
;
A
#
# COMPACT_ATOMS: atom_id res chain seq x y z
N MET A 1 1.20 -25.78 -0.66
CA MET A 1 0.60 -24.57 -0.03
C MET A 1 1.29 -23.38 -0.68
N PRO A 2 0.58 -22.39 -1.19
CA PRO A 2 1.22 -21.25 -1.87
C PRO A 2 2.04 -20.41 -0.89
N ILE A 3 3.17 -19.90 -1.38
CA ILE A 3 4.05 -18.97 -0.66
C ILE A 3 3.77 -17.58 -1.20
N ILE A 4 3.33 -16.66 -0.34
CA ILE A 4 2.96 -15.30 -0.72
C ILE A 4 3.87 -14.31 0.01
N ASP A 5 4.57 -13.45 -0.73
CA ASP A 5 5.25 -12.29 -0.15
C ASP A 5 4.20 -11.21 0.17
N VAL A 6 4.18 -10.74 1.40
CA VAL A 6 3.14 -9.82 1.86
C VAL A 6 3.50 -8.34 1.69
N GLN A 7 4.70 -8.03 1.23
CA GLN A 7 5.10 -6.64 0.99
C GLN A 7 6.24 -6.50 -0.03
N VAL A 8 5.89 -6.16 -1.27
CA VAL A 8 6.83 -5.73 -2.30
C VAL A 8 6.44 -4.35 -2.81
N HIS A 9 7.39 -3.60 -3.36
CA HIS A 9 7.17 -2.25 -3.88
C HIS A 9 7.49 -2.20 -5.37
N PRO A 10 6.49 -2.13 -6.26
CA PRO A 10 6.73 -1.96 -7.69
C PRO A 10 7.07 -0.50 -8.02
N PHE A 11 8.08 -0.31 -8.84
CA PHE A 11 8.40 0.99 -9.44
C PHE A 11 9.21 0.81 -10.71
N ASP A 12 8.95 1.68 -11.68
CA ASP A 12 9.66 1.78 -12.94
C ASP A 12 10.89 2.69 -12.78
N ARG A 13 11.77 2.69 -13.75
CA ARG A 13 12.88 3.64 -13.82
C ARG A 13 12.38 5.07 -13.83
N ASN A 14 13.14 5.97 -13.22
CA ASN A 14 12.83 7.39 -13.27
C ASN A 14 13.00 7.92 -14.70
N HIS A 15 11.93 8.43 -15.28
CA HIS A 15 11.95 9.03 -16.64
C HIS A 15 10.84 10.08 -16.80
N PRO A 16 10.92 10.96 -17.84
CA PRO A 16 9.96 12.06 -17.99
C PRO A 16 8.50 11.64 -18.07
N GLY A 17 8.19 10.44 -18.59
CA GLY A 17 6.83 9.92 -18.65
C GLY A 17 6.29 9.38 -17.33
N ARG A 18 7.19 9.09 -16.37
CA ARG A 18 6.87 8.60 -15.02
C ARG A 18 7.94 9.07 -14.03
N PRO A 19 7.96 10.36 -13.71
CA PRO A 19 8.97 10.91 -12.81
C PRO A 19 8.73 10.42 -11.37
N TRP A 20 9.83 10.20 -10.65
CA TRP A 20 9.74 9.90 -9.22
C TRP A 20 9.57 11.17 -8.41
N ALA A 21 8.74 11.09 -7.37
CA ALA A 21 8.55 12.18 -6.41
C ALA A 21 9.78 12.40 -5.52
N SER A 22 10.55 11.34 -5.26
CA SER A 22 11.78 11.41 -4.47
C SER A 22 12.86 10.51 -5.06
N PRO A 23 14.16 10.89 -4.96
CA PRO A 23 15.26 10.04 -5.38
C PRO A 23 15.24 8.69 -4.66
N SER A 24 15.49 7.62 -5.39
CA SER A 24 15.70 6.30 -4.79
C SER A 24 17.16 6.16 -4.32
N HIS A 25 17.36 5.49 -3.20
CA HIS A 25 18.67 5.10 -2.70
C HIS A 25 18.80 3.56 -2.77
N GLY A 26 18.82 3.01 -3.97
CA GLY A 26 18.86 1.56 -4.11
C GLY A 26 18.75 1.12 -5.56
N LEU A 27 17.76 0.27 -5.83
CA LEU A 27 17.51 -0.22 -7.20
C LEU A 27 17.02 0.89 -8.11
N ASP A 28 17.39 0.82 -9.39
CA ASP A 28 16.88 1.74 -10.42
C ASP A 28 15.45 1.41 -10.86
N SER A 29 15.00 0.18 -10.60
CA SER A 29 13.65 -0.30 -10.88
C SER A 29 13.32 -1.54 -10.06
N ALA A 30 12.03 -1.81 -9.90
CA ALA A 30 11.46 -3.08 -9.49
C ALA A 30 10.17 -3.27 -10.30
N THR A 31 10.35 -3.62 -11.58
CA THR A 31 9.23 -3.80 -12.49
C THR A 31 8.45 -5.06 -12.20
N GLY A 32 7.25 -5.18 -12.75
CA GLY A 32 6.45 -6.39 -12.62
C GLY A 32 7.18 -7.63 -13.15
N GLU A 33 7.90 -7.49 -14.27
CA GLU A 33 8.69 -8.57 -14.86
C GLU A 33 9.86 -8.99 -13.97
N GLU A 34 10.62 -8.01 -13.46
CA GLU A 34 11.74 -8.26 -12.53
C GLU A 34 11.25 -8.95 -11.26
N MET A 35 10.12 -8.51 -10.69
CA MET A 35 9.52 -9.15 -9.51
C MET A 35 9.07 -10.59 -9.79
N VAL A 36 8.40 -10.84 -10.91
CA VAL A 36 7.97 -12.20 -11.29
C VAL A 36 9.18 -13.11 -11.48
N ALA A 37 10.24 -12.62 -12.13
CA ALA A 37 11.49 -13.39 -12.30
C ALA A 37 12.13 -13.72 -10.94
N ALA A 38 12.22 -12.74 -10.04
CA ALA A 38 12.75 -12.95 -8.70
C ALA A 38 11.91 -13.94 -7.89
N MET A 39 10.59 -13.81 -7.89
CA MET A 39 9.67 -14.73 -7.22
C MET A 39 9.82 -16.16 -7.72
N ASN A 40 9.86 -16.35 -9.04
CA ASN A 40 10.01 -17.66 -9.66
C ASN A 40 11.35 -18.32 -9.27
N SER A 41 12.43 -17.54 -9.13
CA SER A 41 13.76 -18.05 -8.79
C SER A 41 13.85 -18.65 -7.38
N VAL A 42 12.96 -18.25 -6.47
CA VAL A 42 12.93 -18.68 -5.06
C VAL A 42 11.66 -19.43 -4.68
N GLY A 43 10.78 -19.70 -5.64
CA GLY A 43 9.55 -20.48 -5.42
C GLY A 43 8.44 -19.72 -4.70
N VAL A 44 8.38 -18.39 -4.83
CA VAL A 44 7.28 -17.56 -4.35
C VAL A 44 6.16 -17.52 -5.39
N ASP A 45 4.93 -17.85 -5.00
CA ASP A 45 3.81 -18.02 -5.91
C ASP A 45 3.13 -16.69 -6.27
N GLY A 46 3.12 -15.73 -5.36
CA GLY A 46 2.49 -14.43 -5.56
C GLY A 46 2.95 -13.39 -4.54
N ALA A 47 2.53 -12.14 -4.71
CA ALA A 47 2.86 -11.09 -3.76
C ALA A 47 1.75 -10.04 -3.60
N ILE A 48 1.77 -9.38 -2.45
CA ILE A 48 1.01 -8.16 -2.18
C ILE A 48 1.91 -6.97 -2.47
N MET A 49 1.60 -6.25 -3.55
CA MET A 49 2.29 -5.01 -3.89
C MET A 49 1.75 -3.86 -3.05
N VAL A 50 2.63 -3.14 -2.38
CA VAL A 50 2.33 -1.83 -1.81
C VAL A 50 2.87 -0.78 -2.77
N SER A 51 1.99 0.04 -3.37
CA SER A 51 2.42 1.11 -4.29
C SER A 51 3.53 1.95 -3.67
N SER A 52 4.61 2.17 -4.43
CA SER A 52 5.82 2.83 -3.94
C SER A 52 5.58 4.31 -3.64
N PHE A 53 5.48 4.67 -2.37
CA PHE A 53 5.26 6.05 -1.97
C PHE A 53 6.44 6.97 -2.31
N SER A 54 7.67 6.51 -2.18
CA SER A 54 8.84 7.32 -2.54
C SER A 54 8.90 7.64 -4.02
N ALA A 55 8.42 6.72 -4.87
CA ALA A 55 8.37 6.96 -6.30
C ALA A 55 7.13 7.77 -6.71
N TYR A 56 5.94 7.42 -6.19
CA TYR A 56 4.69 7.92 -6.76
C TYR A 56 3.71 8.51 -5.73
N GLU A 57 4.13 8.67 -4.49
CA GLU A 57 3.28 9.17 -3.39
C GLU A 57 1.96 8.38 -3.29
N TYR A 58 0.83 9.03 -3.48
CA TYR A 58 -0.50 8.43 -3.40
C TYR A 58 -1.03 7.88 -4.74
N ASP A 59 -0.23 7.93 -5.81
CA ASP A 59 -0.63 7.41 -7.11
C ASP A 59 -0.35 5.90 -7.23
N PRO A 60 -1.37 5.03 -7.31
CA PRO A 60 -1.21 3.60 -7.48
C PRO A 60 -1.13 3.15 -8.95
N SER A 61 -1.06 4.08 -9.91
CA SER A 61 -1.21 3.77 -11.34
C SER A 61 -0.25 2.69 -11.83
N TYR A 62 1.03 2.77 -11.42
CA TYR A 62 2.02 1.78 -11.81
C TYR A 62 1.75 0.39 -11.19
N ALA A 63 1.40 0.34 -9.92
CA ALA A 63 1.06 -0.93 -9.28
C ALA A 63 -0.18 -1.59 -9.92
N LEU A 64 -1.16 -0.79 -10.37
CA LEU A 64 -2.32 -1.28 -11.10
C LEU A 64 -1.95 -1.76 -12.51
N GLU A 65 -1.03 -1.10 -13.20
CA GLU A 65 -0.49 -1.54 -14.48
C GLU A 65 0.18 -2.92 -14.37
N VAL A 66 1.03 -3.09 -13.35
CA VAL A 66 1.65 -4.38 -13.03
C VAL A 66 0.60 -5.44 -12.69
N TYR A 67 -0.40 -5.10 -11.87
CA TYR A 67 -1.50 -6.00 -11.57
C TYR A 67 -2.27 -6.42 -12.85
N ASN A 68 -2.57 -5.49 -13.74
CA ASN A 68 -3.30 -5.79 -14.98
C ASN A 68 -2.50 -6.72 -15.90
N THR A 69 -1.17 -6.66 -15.86
CA THR A 69 -0.28 -7.55 -16.61
C THR A 69 -0.17 -8.94 -15.98
N TYR A 70 -0.17 -9.01 -14.65
CA TYR A 70 0.02 -10.26 -13.88
C TYR A 70 -1.08 -10.45 -12.81
N PRO A 71 -2.36 -10.56 -13.20
CA PRO A 71 -3.47 -10.55 -12.23
C PRO A 71 -3.50 -11.77 -11.31
N ASP A 72 -2.90 -12.88 -11.71
CA ASP A 72 -2.82 -14.10 -10.90
C ASP A 72 -1.68 -14.05 -9.87
N LYS A 73 -0.69 -13.18 -10.09
CA LYS A 73 0.50 -13.07 -9.26
C LYS A 73 0.36 -12.02 -8.15
N PHE A 74 -0.36 -10.94 -8.41
CA PHE A 74 -0.32 -9.76 -7.54
C PHE A 74 -1.69 -9.33 -7.03
N ARG A 75 -1.66 -8.65 -5.87
CA ARG A 75 -2.75 -7.83 -5.33
C ARG A 75 -2.15 -6.52 -4.86
N VAL A 76 -2.96 -5.48 -4.75
CA VAL A 76 -2.46 -4.11 -4.55
C VAL A 76 -2.98 -3.50 -3.26
N VAL A 77 -2.08 -2.94 -2.49
CA VAL A 77 -2.32 -2.04 -1.37
C VAL A 77 -1.87 -0.64 -1.78
N THR A 78 -2.72 0.38 -1.61
CA THR A 78 -2.38 1.75 -1.97
C THR A 78 -2.14 2.62 -0.73
N PRO A 79 -1.12 3.49 -0.73
CA PRO A 79 -1.03 4.57 0.23
C PRO A 79 -2.23 5.51 0.10
N VAL A 80 -2.74 5.99 1.23
CA VAL A 80 -3.79 7.00 1.30
C VAL A 80 -3.38 8.13 2.23
N ASP A 81 -3.83 9.34 1.92
CA ASP A 81 -3.68 10.48 2.82
C ASP A 81 -4.85 10.49 3.82
N ALA A 82 -4.57 10.11 5.06
CA ALA A 82 -5.58 10.11 6.11
C ALA A 82 -6.03 11.53 6.51
N THR A 83 -5.31 12.58 6.08
CA THR A 83 -5.72 13.98 6.32
C THR A 83 -6.68 14.51 5.26
N ASP A 84 -6.84 13.81 4.14
CA ASP A 84 -7.77 14.20 3.09
C ASP A 84 -9.21 14.23 3.65
N PRO A 85 -9.92 15.35 3.55
CA PRO A 85 -11.32 15.42 3.95
C PRO A 85 -12.24 14.47 3.17
N ALA A 86 -11.83 14.04 1.95
CA ALA A 86 -12.55 13.10 1.11
C ALA A 86 -12.10 11.64 1.30
N ILE A 87 -11.40 11.30 2.39
CA ILE A 87 -10.81 9.97 2.61
C ILE A 87 -11.83 8.83 2.48
N ASP A 88 -13.08 9.02 2.90
CA ASP A 88 -14.14 8.02 2.77
C ASP A 88 -14.39 7.66 1.30
N ASP A 89 -14.49 8.69 0.44
CA ASP A 89 -14.69 8.51 -1.00
C ASP A 89 -13.46 7.91 -1.68
N VAL A 90 -12.26 8.31 -1.25
CA VAL A 90 -11.00 7.77 -1.75
C VAL A 90 -10.93 6.27 -1.48
N VAL A 91 -11.22 5.85 -0.26
CA VAL A 91 -11.22 4.44 0.15
C VAL A 91 -12.33 3.66 -0.56
N ALA A 92 -13.53 4.23 -0.68
CA ALA A 92 -14.64 3.59 -1.39
C ALA A 92 -14.30 3.35 -2.88
N LYS A 93 -13.76 4.38 -3.56
CA LYS A 93 -13.32 4.26 -4.96
C LYS A 93 -12.20 3.24 -5.13
N TRP A 94 -11.29 3.18 -4.16
CA TRP A 94 -10.21 2.19 -4.17
C TRP A 94 -10.76 0.77 -4.00
N ALA A 95 -11.64 0.55 -3.01
CA ALA A 95 -12.25 -0.75 -2.74
C ALA A 95 -12.98 -1.35 -3.95
N ALA A 96 -13.56 -0.51 -4.79
CA ALA A 96 -14.25 -0.92 -6.01
C ALA A 96 -13.30 -1.34 -7.15
N ARG A 97 -11.99 -1.10 -7.03
CA ARG A 97 -11.03 -1.47 -8.08
C ARG A 97 -10.67 -2.95 -8.02
N GLN A 98 -10.61 -3.56 -9.18
CA GLN A 98 -10.09 -4.91 -9.32
C GLN A 98 -8.63 -4.96 -8.86
N GLY A 99 -8.27 -5.99 -8.09
CA GLY A 99 -6.92 -6.13 -7.53
C GLY A 99 -6.69 -5.42 -6.21
N ALA A 100 -7.53 -4.47 -5.79
CA ALA A 100 -7.43 -3.81 -4.49
C ALA A 100 -7.60 -4.81 -3.34
N ARG A 101 -6.69 -4.76 -2.34
CA ARG A 101 -6.73 -5.66 -1.17
C ARG A 101 -6.42 -4.97 0.16
N GLY A 102 -6.15 -3.69 0.17
CA GLY A 102 -5.92 -2.92 1.38
C GLY A 102 -5.50 -1.50 1.10
N ILE A 103 -5.39 -0.74 2.16
CA ILE A 103 -4.81 0.61 2.13
C ILE A 103 -3.56 0.65 3.02
N ARG A 104 -2.66 1.59 2.74
CA ARG A 104 -1.51 1.88 3.59
C ARG A 104 -1.62 3.28 4.16
N ILE A 105 -1.55 3.38 5.50
CA ILE A 105 -1.45 4.66 6.21
C ILE A 105 -0.01 4.81 6.70
N ARG A 106 0.55 6.01 6.52
CA ARG A 106 1.90 6.35 6.95
C ARG A 106 1.82 7.37 8.06
N MET A 107 2.32 7.01 9.23
CA MET A 107 2.45 7.89 10.40
C MET A 107 3.91 8.33 10.52
N ARG A 108 4.29 9.41 9.84
CA ARG A 108 5.66 9.93 9.79
C ARG A 108 5.63 11.40 9.40
N ASN A 109 6.63 12.19 9.87
CA ASN A 109 6.96 13.57 9.49
C ASN A 109 5.95 14.28 8.58
N GLY A 110 5.15 15.20 9.12
CA GLY A 110 4.12 15.93 8.37
C GLY A 110 2.81 15.17 8.10
N LEU A 111 2.75 13.88 8.45
CA LEU A 111 1.55 13.05 8.42
C LEU A 111 1.03 12.87 9.85
N PRO A 112 -0.23 12.45 10.06
CA PRO A 112 -0.77 12.30 11.41
C PRO A 112 0.11 11.36 12.24
N MET A 113 0.81 11.94 13.21
CA MET A 113 1.63 11.21 14.19
C MET A 113 0.83 10.88 15.45
N ASP A 114 -0.32 11.48 15.60
CA ASP A 114 -1.25 11.28 16.70
C ASP A 114 -2.26 10.20 16.36
N ALA A 115 -2.31 9.16 17.18
CA ALA A 115 -3.25 8.05 17.00
C ALA A 115 -4.72 8.49 17.10
N ASP A 116 -4.99 9.59 17.79
CA ASP A 116 -6.33 10.17 17.93
C ASP A 116 -6.67 11.15 16.79
N HIS A 117 -5.80 11.29 15.79
CA HIS A 117 -6.07 12.21 14.68
C HIS A 117 -7.38 11.85 13.98
N PRO A 118 -8.34 12.79 13.82
CA PRO A 118 -9.66 12.49 13.28
C PRO A 118 -9.63 11.85 11.89
N GLY A 119 -8.63 12.19 11.08
CA GLY A 119 -8.43 11.59 9.75
C GLY A 119 -8.08 10.12 9.81
N LEU A 120 -7.30 9.68 10.80
CA LEU A 120 -7.01 8.26 11.00
C LEU A 120 -8.28 7.49 11.32
N ASN A 121 -9.10 8.00 12.23
CA ASN A 121 -10.36 7.36 12.60
C ASN A 121 -11.29 7.23 11.39
N ARG A 122 -11.39 8.27 10.54
CA ARG A 122 -12.16 8.19 9.29
C ARG A 122 -11.59 7.15 8.33
N ALA A 123 -10.27 7.14 8.11
CA ALA A 123 -9.62 6.18 7.23
C ALA A 123 -9.82 4.73 7.70
N PHE A 124 -9.70 4.47 9.00
CA PHE A 124 -9.97 3.14 9.58
C PHE A 124 -11.44 2.74 9.44
N ALA A 125 -12.37 3.66 9.72
CA ALA A 125 -13.80 3.40 9.56
C ALA A 125 -14.17 3.10 8.10
N ALA A 126 -13.63 3.86 7.15
CA ALA A 126 -13.82 3.62 5.72
C ALA A 126 -13.23 2.28 5.29
N ALA A 127 -12.02 1.93 5.73
CA ALA A 127 -11.42 0.64 5.44
C ALA A 127 -12.26 -0.52 6.00
N ALA A 128 -12.71 -0.42 7.25
CA ALA A 128 -13.57 -1.43 7.87
C ALA A 128 -14.90 -1.59 7.13
N LYS A 129 -15.55 -0.48 6.74
CA LYS A 129 -16.79 -0.48 5.96
C LYS A 129 -16.66 -1.25 4.65
N HIS A 130 -15.51 -1.21 4.02
CA HIS A 130 -15.24 -1.87 2.74
C HIS A 130 -14.45 -3.18 2.86
N GLY A 131 -14.21 -3.67 4.08
CA GLY A 131 -13.49 -4.91 4.33
C GLY A 131 -12.01 -4.88 3.88
N LEU A 132 -11.40 -3.70 3.87
CA LEU A 132 -10.00 -3.53 3.46
C LEU A 132 -9.08 -3.59 4.69
N PRO A 133 -8.09 -4.48 4.72
CA PRO A 133 -7.01 -4.45 5.69
C PRO A 133 -6.23 -3.12 5.61
N VAL A 134 -5.77 -2.64 6.76
CA VAL A 134 -4.91 -1.47 6.85
C VAL A 134 -3.48 -1.89 7.14
N ASN A 135 -2.58 -1.58 6.24
CA ASN A 135 -1.14 -1.67 6.45
C ASN A 135 -0.65 -0.35 7.08
N LEU A 136 -0.25 -0.39 8.34
CA LEU A 136 0.14 0.80 9.08
C LEU A 136 1.65 0.91 9.19
N LEU A 137 2.24 1.99 8.67
CA LEU A 137 3.64 2.32 8.83
C LEU A 137 3.81 3.31 9.99
N CYS A 138 4.28 2.81 11.14
CA CYS A 138 4.48 3.59 12.37
C CYS A 138 5.97 3.63 12.70
N TRP A 139 6.72 4.59 12.19
CA TRP A 139 8.13 4.70 12.52
C TRP A 139 8.35 5.29 13.91
N GLY A 140 8.77 4.44 14.86
CA GLY A 140 9.14 4.83 16.21
C GLY A 140 7.99 5.25 17.12
N ILE A 141 6.72 5.00 16.72
CA ILE A 141 5.54 5.40 17.49
C ILE A 141 4.49 4.27 17.61
N LEU A 142 4.87 3.04 17.33
CA LEU A 142 3.95 1.91 17.37
C LEU A 142 3.35 1.72 18.79
N ASP A 143 4.16 1.88 19.81
CA ASP A 143 3.76 1.80 21.21
C ASP A 143 2.72 2.84 21.60
N LYS A 144 2.75 4.03 20.97
CA LYS A 144 1.76 5.09 21.17
C LYS A 144 0.48 4.87 20.37
N GLY A 145 0.59 4.28 19.18
CA GLY A 145 -0.54 4.04 18.29
C GLY A 145 -1.39 2.82 18.66
N LEU A 146 -0.76 1.72 19.06
CA LEU A 146 -1.44 0.45 19.32
C LEU A 146 -2.59 0.50 20.33
N PRO A 147 -2.51 1.24 21.46
CA PRO A 147 -3.61 1.31 22.41
C PRO A 147 -4.90 1.92 21.84
N HIS A 148 -4.80 2.76 20.82
CA HIS A 148 -5.92 3.46 20.19
C HIS A 148 -6.47 2.74 18.95
N ILE A 149 -5.69 1.79 18.41
CA ILE A 149 -6.11 1.00 17.26
C ILE A 149 -6.82 -0.26 17.76
N GLN A 150 -8.12 -0.33 17.61
CA GLN A 150 -8.83 -1.60 17.76
C GLN A 150 -8.38 -2.50 16.62
N ILE A 151 -7.43 -3.39 16.92
CA ILE A 151 -7.03 -4.44 15.99
C ILE A 151 -8.28 -5.34 15.85
N GLY A 152 -8.96 -5.19 14.72
CA GLY A 152 -10.07 -6.05 14.38
C GLY A 152 -9.60 -7.50 14.48
N ARG A 153 -10.29 -8.32 15.27
CA ARG A 153 -10.02 -9.75 15.32
C ARG A 153 -10.19 -10.25 13.90
N ALA A 154 -9.13 -10.81 13.34
CA ALA A 154 -9.26 -11.63 12.16
C ALA A 154 -10.30 -12.71 12.52
N HIS A 155 -11.45 -12.69 11.86
CA HIS A 155 -12.40 -13.79 11.99
C HIS A 155 -11.73 -14.99 11.33
N VAL A 156 -11.33 -15.93 12.16
CA VAL A 156 -10.95 -17.28 11.77
C VAL A 156 -12.20 -18.04 11.37
#